data_eb5a9bd69bf9805ffd21a444ae15c1f1
#
_entry.id   eb5a9bd69bf9805ffd21a444ae15c1f1
#
_cell.length_a   1.000
_cell.length_b   1.000
_cell.length_c   1.000
_cell.angle_alpha   90.00
_cell.angle_beta   90.00
_cell.angle_gamma   90.00
#
_symmetry.space_group_name_H-M   'P 1'
#
loop_
_entity.id
_entity.type
_entity.pdbx_description
1 polymer ?
#
loop_
_entity_poly.entity_id
_entity_poly.type
_entity_poly.pdbx_seq_one_letter_code
_entity_poly.pdbx_strand_id
1 'polypeptide(L)'
;MKKALVCGAGGFIGSHLVKRLHREGYWVRGVDIKYPEFSDSAADNFLLLDLRSAKNCEEALSHPDGGTFDEVYQLAADMGGMGFIHSAECEIMHNSTLINVNMTHASAEKSVSRYFFSSSACVYRDMDVDEPELSEEEAYPARPDNEYGWEKLYAERMAMAYGRRYGMQVRIARFQNCYGPEGTWQGGREKAPAAMCRKIAEAEDGGIIEVWGDGSAMRAYTFIDDMIEGILM
;
A
#
# COMPACT_ATOMS: atom_id res chain seq x y z
N MET A 1 13.48 17.33 -14.39
CA MET A 1 12.41 17.08 -13.43
C MET A 1 12.24 15.57 -13.35
N LYS A 2 12.30 14.97 -12.18
CA LYS A 2 12.04 13.54 -12.00
C LYS A 2 10.57 13.21 -12.24
N LYS A 3 10.31 12.01 -12.71
CA LYS A 3 8.96 11.51 -13.05
C LYS A 3 8.62 10.33 -12.16
N ALA A 4 7.51 10.42 -11.44
CA ALA A 4 7.03 9.38 -10.54
C ALA A 4 5.65 8.87 -10.97
N LEU A 5 5.48 7.56 -10.94
CA LEU A 5 4.19 6.89 -11.04
C LEU A 5 3.77 6.38 -9.66
N VAL A 6 2.60 6.80 -9.19
CA VAL A 6 2.00 6.31 -7.95
C VAL A 6 0.79 5.45 -8.28
N CYS A 7 0.90 4.14 -8.07
CA CYS A 7 -0.19 3.19 -8.18
C CYS A 7 -0.94 3.13 -6.84
N GLY A 8 -2.27 3.15 -6.87
CA GLY A 8 -3.08 3.31 -5.65
C GLY A 8 -3.23 4.77 -5.22
N ALA A 9 -3.10 5.70 -6.16
CA ALA A 9 -3.10 7.15 -5.90
C ALA A 9 -4.45 7.72 -5.43
N GLY A 10 -5.55 7.00 -5.64
CA GLY A 10 -6.87 7.32 -5.10
C GLY A 10 -7.11 6.84 -3.67
N GLY A 11 -6.17 6.02 -3.13
CA GLY A 11 -6.20 5.54 -1.77
C GLY A 11 -5.54 6.49 -0.76
N PHE A 12 -5.63 6.14 0.53
CA PHE A 12 -5.15 6.96 1.65
C PHE A 12 -3.65 7.30 1.54
N ILE A 13 -2.78 6.29 1.53
CA ILE A 13 -1.32 6.51 1.49
C ILE A 13 -0.90 7.11 0.14
N GLY A 14 -1.48 6.60 -0.96
CA GLY A 14 -1.15 7.05 -2.31
C GLY A 14 -1.46 8.52 -2.55
N SER A 15 -2.60 9.03 -2.07
CA SER A 15 -2.97 10.45 -2.21
C SER A 15 -2.00 11.37 -1.45
N HIS A 16 -1.59 10.99 -0.24
CA HIS A 16 -0.58 11.74 0.52
C HIS A 16 0.80 11.72 -0.16
N LEU A 17 1.21 10.55 -0.71
CA LEU A 17 2.47 10.45 -1.44
C LEU A 17 2.47 11.31 -2.70
N VAL A 18 1.37 11.33 -3.46
CA VAL A 18 1.21 12.23 -4.62
C VAL A 18 1.40 13.68 -4.21
N LYS A 19 0.71 14.14 -3.14
CA LYS A 19 0.85 15.51 -2.62
C LYS A 19 2.30 15.84 -2.23
N ARG A 20 2.99 14.89 -1.62
CA ARG A 20 4.38 15.08 -1.19
C ARG A 20 5.34 15.14 -2.39
N LEU A 21 5.29 14.21 -3.32
CA LEU A 21 6.14 14.19 -4.51
C LEU A 21 5.95 15.44 -5.37
N HIS A 22 4.69 15.86 -5.56
CA HIS A 22 4.40 17.10 -6.30
C HIS A 22 5.03 18.33 -5.63
N ARG A 23 4.95 18.44 -4.29
CA ARG A 23 5.62 19.52 -3.53
C ARG A 23 7.14 19.49 -3.65
N GLU A 24 7.74 18.32 -3.84
CA GLU A 24 9.19 18.16 -4.08
C GLU A 24 9.60 18.41 -5.54
N GLY A 25 8.66 18.78 -6.41
CA GLY A 25 8.93 19.15 -7.80
C GLY A 25 9.05 17.96 -8.75
N TYR A 26 8.50 16.81 -8.39
CA TYR A 26 8.32 15.71 -9.35
C TYR A 26 7.17 16.02 -10.30
N TRP A 27 7.27 15.52 -11.52
CA TRP A 27 6.10 15.30 -12.36
C TRP A 27 5.46 13.97 -11.93
N VAL A 28 4.21 14.02 -11.46
CA VAL A 28 3.57 12.87 -10.83
C VAL A 28 2.37 12.41 -11.65
N ARG A 29 2.38 11.11 -12.01
CA ARG A 29 1.18 10.41 -12.46
C ARG A 29 0.58 9.62 -11.31
N GLY A 30 -0.70 9.83 -11.03
CA GLY A 30 -1.52 8.97 -10.19
C GLY A 30 -2.28 7.95 -11.03
N VAL A 31 -2.37 6.71 -10.56
CA VAL A 31 -3.21 5.66 -11.16
C VAL A 31 -3.99 4.94 -10.07
N ASP A 32 -5.30 4.80 -10.27
CA ASP A 32 -6.19 4.04 -9.40
C ASP A 32 -7.47 3.65 -10.16
N ILE A 33 -8.30 2.81 -9.58
CA ILE A 33 -9.66 2.53 -10.04
C ILE A 33 -10.67 3.61 -9.63
N LYS A 34 -10.27 4.53 -8.75
CA LYS A 34 -11.08 5.65 -8.25
C LYS A 34 -10.24 6.91 -8.02
N TYR A 35 -10.87 8.07 -7.99
CA TYR A 35 -10.24 9.30 -7.50
C TYR A 35 -10.14 9.29 -5.97
N PRO A 36 -9.24 10.12 -5.36
CA PRO A 36 -9.23 10.35 -3.92
C PRO A 36 -10.60 10.86 -3.44
N GLU A 37 -11.04 10.40 -2.28
CA GLU A 37 -12.38 10.67 -1.75
C GLU A 37 -12.48 12.03 -1.05
N PHE A 38 -11.40 12.48 -0.39
CA PHE A 38 -11.44 13.61 0.54
C PHE A 38 -10.86 14.90 -0.02
N SER A 39 -10.14 14.85 -1.11
CA SER A 39 -9.53 16.02 -1.76
C SER A 39 -9.22 15.73 -3.22
N ASP A 40 -9.09 16.78 -4.03
CA ASP A 40 -8.61 16.64 -5.41
C ASP A 40 -7.19 16.09 -5.42
N SER A 41 -6.87 15.29 -6.45
CA SER A 41 -5.52 14.78 -6.63
C SER A 41 -4.56 15.90 -7.02
N ALA A 42 -3.40 15.94 -6.38
CA ALA A 42 -2.30 16.84 -6.75
C ALA A 42 -1.40 16.28 -7.87
N ALA A 43 -1.77 15.17 -8.50
CA ALA A 43 -1.02 14.61 -9.62
C ALA A 43 -1.14 15.47 -10.87
N ASP A 44 -0.04 15.65 -11.61
CA ASP A 44 -0.03 16.35 -12.91
C ASP A 44 -0.88 15.61 -13.96
N ASN A 45 -0.98 14.29 -13.80
CA ASN A 45 -1.85 13.45 -14.62
C ASN A 45 -2.43 12.33 -13.77
N PHE A 46 -3.74 12.08 -13.88
CA PHE A 46 -4.41 10.99 -13.16
C PHE A 46 -5.16 10.10 -14.14
N LEU A 47 -4.90 8.79 -14.08
CA LEU A 47 -5.55 7.80 -14.91
C LEU A 47 -6.43 6.86 -14.07
N LEU A 48 -7.67 6.69 -14.48
CA LEU A 48 -8.57 5.68 -13.91
C LEU A 48 -8.36 4.35 -14.65
N LEU A 49 -7.49 3.50 -14.12
CA LEU A 49 -7.12 2.22 -14.71
C LEU A 49 -7.12 1.09 -13.67
N ASP A 50 -7.62 -0.05 -14.08
CA ASP A 50 -7.53 -1.29 -13.32
C ASP A 50 -6.19 -2.00 -13.60
N LEU A 51 -5.28 -1.98 -12.64
CA LEU A 51 -3.94 -2.55 -12.76
C LEU A 51 -3.90 -4.09 -12.71
N ARG A 52 -5.04 -4.77 -12.55
CA ARG A 52 -5.14 -6.21 -12.80
C ARG A 52 -4.97 -6.56 -14.28
N SER A 53 -5.14 -5.59 -15.16
CA SER A 53 -4.89 -5.73 -16.59
C SER A 53 -3.46 -5.38 -16.94
N ALA A 54 -2.72 -6.29 -17.57
CA ALA A 54 -1.36 -6.04 -18.06
C ALA A 54 -1.31 -4.85 -19.04
N LYS A 55 -2.30 -4.73 -19.94
CA LYS A 55 -2.42 -3.60 -20.87
C LYS A 55 -2.54 -2.27 -20.14
N ASN A 56 -3.30 -2.21 -19.06
CA ASN A 56 -3.46 -0.99 -18.29
C ASN A 56 -2.17 -0.63 -17.52
N CYS A 57 -1.38 -1.63 -17.10
CA CYS A 57 -0.07 -1.38 -16.51
C CYS A 57 0.92 -0.79 -17.52
N GLU A 58 0.91 -1.27 -18.78
CA GLU A 58 1.69 -0.69 -19.87
C GLU A 58 1.26 0.76 -20.19
N GLU A 59 -0.05 1.02 -20.20
CA GLU A 59 -0.62 2.35 -20.39
C GLU A 59 -0.22 3.29 -19.24
N ALA A 60 -0.31 2.83 -17.99
CA ALA A 60 0.11 3.58 -16.81
C ALA A 60 1.58 4.05 -16.91
N LEU A 61 2.44 3.23 -17.48
CA LEU A 61 3.86 3.50 -17.66
C LEU A 61 4.20 4.24 -18.97
N SER A 62 3.21 4.50 -19.85
CA SER A 62 3.42 5.24 -21.11
C SER A 62 3.34 6.74 -20.84
N HIS A 63 4.51 7.39 -20.70
CA HIS A 63 4.57 8.83 -20.43
C HIS A 63 4.16 9.65 -21.68
N PRO A 64 3.44 10.79 -21.53
CA PRO A 64 2.96 11.60 -22.65
C PRO A 64 4.05 12.10 -23.61
N ASP A 65 5.26 12.33 -23.10
CA ASP A 65 6.41 12.77 -23.92
C ASP A 65 7.24 11.60 -24.50
N GLY A 66 6.78 10.36 -24.34
CA GLY A 66 7.46 9.15 -24.80
C GLY A 66 8.65 8.70 -23.94
N GLY A 67 8.94 9.41 -22.82
CA GLY A 67 9.97 9.03 -21.87
C GLY A 67 9.52 7.95 -20.88
N THR A 68 10.45 7.54 -20.01
CA THR A 68 10.21 6.59 -18.93
C THR A 68 9.97 7.29 -17.59
N PHE A 69 9.38 6.59 -16.63
CA PHE A 69 9.33 7.02 -15.24
C PHE A 69 10.66 6.68 -14.55
N ASP A 70 11.15 7.61 -13.74
CA ASP A 70 12.32 7.38 -12.89
C ASP A 70 11.98 6.45 -11.73
N GLU A 71 10.79 6.64 -11.15
CA GLU A 71 10.36 5.96 -9.94
C GLU A 71 8.90 5.49 -10.06
N VAL A 72 8.65 4.24 -9.63
CA VAL A 72 7.31 3.67 -9.49
C VAL A 72 7.07 3.34 -8.03
N TYR A 73 5.98 3.82 -7.48
CA TYR A 73 5.50 3.52 -6.13
C TYR A 73 4.27 2.63 -6.21
N GLN A 74 4.48 1.33 -6.00
CA GLN A 74 3.40 0.34 -6.07
C GLN A 74 2.72 0.20 -4.70
N LEU A 75 1.61 0.94 -4.53
CA LEU A 75 0.76 0.93 -3.34
C LEU A 75 -0.63 0.35 -3.62
N ALA A 76 -0.94 0.08 -4.90
CA ALA A 76 -2.24 -0.47 -5.27
C ALA A 76 -2.41 -1.90 -4.75
N ALA A 77 -3.48 -2.14 -4.03
CA ALA A 77 -3.85 -3.45 -3.50
C ALA A 77 -5.35 -3.51 -3.22
N ASP A 78 -5.93 -4.70 -3.27
CA ASP A 78 -7.25 -4.91 -2.70
C ASP A 78 -7.09 -5.12 -1.19
N MET A 79 -7.46 -4.10 -0.40
CA MET A 79 -7.06 -4.03 1.00
C MET A 79 -8.16 -3.45 1.89
N GLY A 80 -8.14 -3.84 3.17
CA GLY A 80 -9.06 -3.36 4.19
C GLY A 80 -8.57 -3.67 5.61
N GLY A 81 -9.44 -3.54 6.60
CA GLY A 81 -9.20 -4.00 7.97
C GLY A 81 -9.18 -5.53 8.06
N MET A 82 -8.83 -6.07 9.25
CA MET A 82 -8.71 -7.52 9.46
C MET A 82 -9.99 -8.29 9.09
N GLY A 83 -11.16 -7.72 9.38
CA GLY A 83 -12.43 -8.34 9.00
C GLY A 83 -12.57 -8.55 7.49
N PHE A 84 -12.14 -7.58 6.68
CA PHE A 84 -12.12 -7.72 5.22
C PHE A 84 -11.07 -8.74 4.77
N ILE A 85 -9.86 -8.72 5.35
CA ILE A 85 -8.79 -9.66 5.00
C ILE A 85 -9.26 -11.11 5.17
N HIS A 86 -9.89 -11.45 6.29
CA HIS A 86 -10.37 -12.81 6.54
C HIS A 86 -11.63 -13.20 5.75
N SER A 87 -12.45 -12.23 5.32
CA SER A 87 -13.67 -12.54 4.58
C SER A 87 -13.49 -12.60 3.05
N ALA A 88 -12.39 -12.05 2.52
CA ALA A 88 -12.14 -11.90 1.09
C ALA A 88 -10.73 -12.43 0.69
N GLU A 89 -10.30 -13.53 1.30
CA GLU A 89 -8.94 -14.09 1.10
C GLU A 89 -8.65 -14.41 -0.36
N CYS A 90 -9.58 -15.08 -1.05
CA CYS A 90 -9.43 -15.45 -2.45
C CYS A 90 -9.32 -14.21 -3.36
N GLU A 91 -10.22 -13.24 -3.17
CA GLU A 91 -10.26 -12.00 -3.96
C GLU A 91 -9.00 -11.17 -3.73
N ILE A 92 -8.56 -11.05 -2.48
CA ILE A 92 -7.34 -10.32 -2.12
C ILE A 92 -6.14 -10.96 -2.78
N MET A 93 -5.97 -12.27 -2.62
CA MET A 93 -4.85 -13.00 -3.20
C MET A 93 -4.84 -12.90 -4.73
N HIS A 94 -5.99 -13.15 -5.37
CA HIS A 94 -6.14 -13.06 -6.82
C HIS A 94 -5.86 -11.65 -7.35
N ASN A 95 -6.54 -10.64 -6.80
CA ASN A 95 -6.47 -9.27 -7.30
C ASN A 95 -5.09 -8.65 -7.07
N SER A 96 -4.53 -8.80 -5.87
CA SER A 96 -3.22 -8.25 -5.54
C SER A 96 -2.10 -8.94 -6.30
N THR A 97 -2.18 -10.27 -6.50
CA THR A 97 -1.20 -10.99 -7.34
C THR A 97 -1.19 -10.45 -8.77
N LEU A 98 -2.36 -10.28 -9.41
CA LEU A 98 -2.44 -9.73 -10.77
C LEU A 98 -1.83 -8.33 -10.85
N ILE A 99 -2.18 -7.44 -9.92
CA ILE A 99 -1.63 -6.08 -9.87
C ILE A 99 -0.10 -6.13 -9.75
N ASN A 100 0.42 -6.88 -8.78
CA ASN A 100 1.84 -6.91 -8.48
C ASN A 100 2.67 -7.56 -9.58
N VAL A 101 2.19 -8.67 -10.16
CA VAL A 101 2.85 -9.35 -11.28
C VAL A 101 2.93 -8.42 -12.50
N ASN A 102 1.81 -7.82 -12.89
CA ASN A 102 1.74 -6.99 -14.07
C ASN A 102 2.55 -5.69 -13.92
N MET A 103 2.45 -5.00 -12.78
CA MET A 103 3.20 -3.75 -12.56
C MET A 103 4.69 -3.98 -12.44
N THR A 104 5.14 -5.02 -11.75
CA THR A 104 6.56 -5.35 -11.64
C THR A 104 7.15 -5.69 -13.01
N HIS A 105 6.44 -6.52 -13.78
CA HIS A 105 6.86 -6.89 -15.13
C HIS A 105 6.93 -5.66 -16.07
N ALA A 106 5.84 -4.90 -16.15
CA ALA A 106 5.78 -3.71 -17.01
C ALA A 106 6.82 -2.65 -16.62
N SER A 107 7.09 -2.46 -15.32
CA SER A 107 8.14 -1.54 -14.84
C SER A 107 9.52 -1.97 -15.28
N ALA A 108 9.84 -3.26 -15.24
CA ALA A 108 11.11 -3.78 -15.71
C ALA A 108 11.26 -3.65 -17.24
N GLU A 109 10.23 -3.99 -18.02
CA GLU A 109 10.23 -3.84 -19.48
C GLU A 109 10.38 -2.38 -19.93
N LYS A 110 9.85 -1.44 -19.16
CA LYS A 110 9.99 0.01 -19.38
C LYS A 110 11.27 0.61 -18.79
N SER A 111 12.16 -0.22 -18.24
CA SER A 111 13.44 0.20 -17.66
C SER A 111 13.29 1.28 -16.56
N VAL A 112 12.28 1.14 -15.69
CA VAL A 112 12.11 1.99 -14.53
C VAL A 112 13.35 1.87 -13.62
N SER A 113 13.90 2.99 -13.19
CA SER A 113 15.13 3.01 -12.38
C SER A 113 14.91 2.52 -10.97
N ARG A 114 13.81 2.98 -10.30
CA ARG A 114 13.46 2.61 -8.93
C ARG A 114 12.02 2.12 -8.82
N TYR A 115 11.85 1.00 -8.16
CA TYR A 115 10.54 0.40 -7.87
C TYR A 115 10.36 0.24 -6.37
N PHE A 116 9.44 1.00 -5.80
CA PHE A 116 9.02 0.85 -4.41
C PHE A 116 7.82 -0.09 -4.34
N PHE A 117 7.85 -1.05 -3.43
CA PHE A 117 6.76 -1.97 -3.15
C PHE A 117 6.30 -1.87 -1.71
N SER A 118 5.01 -1.60 -1.51
CA SER A 118 4.38 -1.66 -0.20
C SER A 118 4.05 -3.09 0.19
N SER A 119 4.89 -3.69 1.00
CA SER A 119 4.63 -4.95 1.69
C SER A 119 3.87 -4.71 3.00
N SER A 120 3.79 -5.70 3.86
CA SER A 120 3.00 -5.65 5.09
C SER A 120 3.68 -6.43 6.21
N ALA A 121 3.44 -6.03 7.45
CA ALA A 121 3.78 -6.81 8.62
C ALA A 121 3.10 -8.20 8.65
N CYS A 122 2.04 -8.42 7.87
CA CYS A 122 1.40 -9.73 7.73
C CYS A 122 2.28 -10.79 7.05
N VAL A 123 3.47 -10.43 6.56
CA VAL A 123 4.46 -11.41 6.06
C VAL A 123 5.15 -12.20 7.17
N TYR A 124 5.08 -11.70 8.40
CA TYR A 124 5.62 -12.39 9.56
C TYR A 124 4.64 -13.45 10.08
N ARG A 125 5.16 -14.37 10.88
CA ARG A 125 4.36 -15.33 11.64
C ARG A 125 3.57 -14.63 12.75
N ASP A 126 2.57 -15.31 13.26
CA ASP A 126 1.96 -14.92 14.53
C ASP A 126 2.99 -14.89 15.66
N MET A 127 2.77 -13.97 16.59
CA MET A 127 3.62 -13.74 17.75
C MET A 127 2.78 -13.77 19.03
N ASP A 128 3.36 -14.35 20.06
CA ASP A 128 2.83 -14.22 21.41
C ASP A 128 3.01 -12.80 21.95
N VAL A 129 2.15 -12.38 22.89
CA VAL A 129 2.13 -10.98 23.38
C VAL A 129 3.45 -10.56 24.03
N ASP A 130 4.18 -11.51 24.61
CA ASP A 130 5.44 -11.27 25.33
C ASP A 130 6.69 -11.50 24.45
N GLU A 131 6.53 -11.83 23.17
CA GLU A 131 7.65 -11.99 22.26
C GLU A 131 8.24 -10.63 21.87
N PRO A 132 9.59 -10.54 21.73
CA PRO A 132 10.24 -9.35 21.19
C PRO A 132 9.85 -9.13 19.73
N GLU A 133 9.92 -7.88 19.26
CA GLU A 133 9.69 -7.54 17.86
C GLU A 133 10.64 -8.33 16.94
N LEU A 134 10.08 -8.83 15.82
CA LEU A 134 10.85 -9.56 14.82
C LEU A 134 11.66 -8.61 13.92
N SER A 135 12.88 -9.01 13.60
CA SER A 135 13.68 -8.35 12.57
C SER A 135 13.19 -8.72 11.16
N GLU A 136 13.66 -8.02 10.14
CA GLU A 136 13.25 -8.25 8.76
C GLU A 136 13.63 -9.66 8.25
N GLU A 137 14.75 -10.21 8.71
CA GLU A 137 15.21 -11.55 8.35
C GLU A 137 14.31 -12.65 8.91
N GLU A 138 13.62 -12.40 10.01
CA GLU A 138 12.75 -13.36 10.69
C GLU A 138 11.40 -13.60 9.99
N ALA A 139 11.17 -12.94 8.85
CA ALA A 139 10.12 -13.39 7.92
C ALA A 139 10.46 -14.77 7.31
N TYR A 140 11.66 -15.29 7.54
CA TYR A 140 12.07 -16.63 7.09
C TYR A 140 12.59 -17.47 8.27
N PRO A 141 12.23 -18.78 8.34
CA PRO A 141 11.39 -19.52 7.37
C PRO A 141 9.96 -18.98 7.33
N ALA A 142 9.42 -18.82 6.11
CA ALA A 142 8.13 -18.17 5.87
C ALA A 142 6.96 -18.91 6.54
N ARG A 143 6.18 -18.18 7.35
CA ARG A 143 4.98 -18.68 8.04
C ARG A 143 3.94 -17.58 8.24
N PRO A 144 3.55 -16.81 7.17
CA PRO A 144 2.43 -15.88 7.29
C PRO A 144 1.15 -16.59 7.77
N ASP A 145 0.36 -15.91 8.58
CA ASP A 145 -0.86 -16.47 9.19
C ASP A 145 -2.08 -16.42 8.25
N ASN A 146 -1.99 -15.67 7.17
CA ASN A 146 -3.10 -15.47 6.24
C ASN A 146 -2.63 -15.32 4.79
N GLU A 147 -3.58 -15.46 3.85
CA GLU A 147 -3.33 -15.43 2.41
C GLU A 147 -2.80 -14.08 1.90
N TYR A 148 -3.20 -12.99 2.55
CA TYR A 148 -2.66 -11.67 2.26
C TYR A 148 -1.15 -11.59 2.55
N GLY A 149 -0.71 -12.13 3.68
CA GLY A 149 0.71 -12.19 4.05
C GLY A 149 1.52 -13.03 3.05
N TRP A 150 0.99 -14.17 2.62
CA TRP A 150 1.62 -15.02 1.60
C TRP A 150 1.73 -14.31 0.25
N GLU A 151 0.69 -13.61 -0.20
CA GLU A 151 0.73 -12.83 -1.44
C GLU A 151 1.81 -11.74 -1.38
N LYS A 152 1.85 -10.97 -0.28
CA LYS A 152 2.83 -9.91 -0.09
C LYS A 152 4.27 -10.46 -0.10
N LEU A 153 4.52 -11.55 0.60
CA LEU A 153 5.85 -12.16 0.65
C LEU A 153 6.28 -12.71 -0.73
N TYR A 154 5.34 -13.30 -1.48
CA TYR A 154 5.58 -13.71 -2.86
C TYR A 154 5.96 -12.50 -3.74
N ALA A 155 5.21 -11.40 -3.66
CA ALA A 155 5.46 -10.19 -4.42
C ALA A 155 6.82 -9.53 -4.08
N GLU A 156 7.25 -9.54 -2.80
CA GLU A 156 8.60 -9.13 -2.40
C GLU A 156 9.67 -9.93 -3.16
N ARG A 157 9.57 -11.26 -3.12
CA ARG A 157 10.54 -12.14 -3.78
C ARG A 157 10.58 -11.94 -5.28
N MET A 158 9.41 -11.78 -5.88
CA MET A 158 9.30 -11.51 -7.32
C MET A 158 9.95 -10.18 -7.68
N ALA A 159 9.62 -9.08 -7.00
CA ALA A 159 10.20 -7.77 -7.25
C ALA A 159 11.74 -7.81 -7.12
N MET A 160 12.27 -8.44 -6.06
CA MET A 160 13.71 -8.63 -5.89
C MET A 160 14.36 -9.45 -7.02
N ALA A 161 13.68 -10.48 -7.54
CA ALA A 161 14.18 -11.28 -8.66
C ALA A 161 14.26 -10.43 -9.93
N TYR A 162 13.23 -9.62 -10.21
CA TYR A 162 13.23 -8.66 -11.31
C TYR A 162 14.32 -7.59 -11.14
N GLY A 163 14.52 -7.07 -9.92
CA GLY A 163 15.60 -6.13 -9.63
C GLY A 163 16.97 -6.70 -10.00
N ARG A 164 17.26 -7.95 -9.60
CA ARG A 164 18.52 -8.63 -9.95
C ARG A 164 18.67 -8.88 -11.46
N ARG A 165 17.58 -9.21 -12.14
CA ARG A 165 17.62 -9.54 -13.58
C ARG A 165 17.71 -8.34 -14.48
N TYR A 166 16.97 -7.26 -14.17
CA TYR A 166 16.81 -6.10 -15.05
C TYR A 166 17.55 -4.84 -14.53
N GLY A 167 18.22 -4.92 -13.39
CA GLY A 167 18.95 -3.79 -12.81
C GLY A 167 18.07 -2.72 -12.17
N MET A 168 16.79 -2.99 -11.97
CA MET A 168 15.85 -2.11 -11.30
C MET A 168 16.16 -2.04 -9.79
N GLN A 169 16.27 -0.83 -9.23
CA GLN A 169 16.49 -0.64 -7.80
C GLN A 169 15.18 -0.87 -7.04
N VAL A 170 15.03 -2.06 -6.46
CA VAL A 170 13.84 -2.40 -5.68
C VAL A 170 14.01 -1.94 -4.23
N ARG A 171 12.98 -1.27 -3.71
CA ARG A 171 12.81 -0.90 -2.31
C ARG A 171 11.52 -1.49 -1.79
N ILE A 172 11.58 -2.13 -0.63
CA ILE A 172 10.43 -2.81 -0.01
C ILE A 172 10.28 -2.29 1.40
N ALA A 173 9.07 -1.86 1.76
CA ALA A 173 8.74 -1.53 3.15
C ALA A 173 7.55 -2.38 3.62
N ARG A 174 7.70 -3.05 4.75
CA ARG A 174 6.66 -3.83 5.40
C ARG A 174 5.87 -2.93 6.32
N PHE A 175 4.77 -2.40 5.80
CA PHE A 175 3.95 -1.44 6.52
C PHE A 175 3.28 -2.05 7.74
N GLN A 176 3.36 -1.34 8.84
CA GLN A 176 2.49 -1.47 10.00
C GLN A 176 1.16 -0.74 9.75
N ASN A 177 0.31 -0.60 10.77
CA ASN A 177 -0.95 0.11 10.60
C ASN A 177 -0.70 1.61 10.43
N CYS A 178 -1.07 2.15 9.28
CA CYS A 178 -1.01 3.58 9.01
C CYS A 178 -2.34 4.25 9.40
N TYR A 179 -2.27 5.44 10.00
CA TYR A 179 -3.42 6.26 10.37
C TYR A 179 -3.17 7.74 10.11
N GLY A 180 -4.22 8.52 10.01
CA GLY A 180 -4.14 9.97 9.81
C GLY A 180 -5.34 10.54 9.06
N PRO A 181 -5.32 11.85 8.76
CA PRO A 181 -6.35 12.52 7.98
C PRO A 181 -6.56 11.87 6.61
N GLU A 182 -7.77 11.95 6.08
CA GLU A 182 -8.17 11.37 4.79
C GLU A 182 -8.06 9.83 4.73
N GLY A 183 -7.90 9.14 5.88
CA GLY A 183 -8.01 7.69 5.97
C GLY A 183 -9.47 7.22 5.98
N THR A 184 -9.73 6.01 5.49
CA THR A 184 -11.05 5.37 5.58
C THR A 184 -11.47 5.23 7.04
N TRP A 185 -12.67 5.76 7.38
CA TRP A 185 -13.16 5.82 8.76
C TRP A 185 -14.49 5.07 8.97
N GLN A 186 -15.09 4.54 7.90
CA GLN A 186 -16.36 3.79 7.91
C GLN A 186 -16.40 2.74 6.80
N GLY A 187 -17.45 1.89 6.81
CA GLY A 187 -17.71 0.93 5.72
C GLY A 187 -17.01 -0.41 5.87
N GLY A 188 -16.45 -0.74 7.05
CA GLY A 188 -15.87 -2.05 7.36
C GLY A 188 -14.43 -2.25 6.87
N ARG A 189 -13.82 -1.25 6.22
CA ARG A 189 -12.42 -1.27 5.80
C ARG A 189 -11.51 -0.38 6.66
N GLU A 190 -12.08 0.33 7.61
CA GLU A 190 -11.36 1.23 8.52
C GLU A 190 -10.43 0.47 9.48
N LYS A 191 -9.33 1.12 9.83
CA LYS A 191 -8.41 0.63 10.89
C LYS A 191 -8.89 1.07 12.28
N ALA A 192 -8.42 0.39 13.32
CA ALA A 192 -8.87 0.60 14.70
C ALA A 192 -8.86 2.08 15.18
N PRO A 193 -7.83 2.92 14.93
CA PRO A 193 -7.86 4.32 15.34
C PRO A 193 -9.03 5.11 14.74
N ALA A 194 -9.28 4.94 13.44
CA ALA A 194 -10.38 5.61 12.75
C ALA A 194 -11.74 5.11 13.25
N ALA A 195 -11.88 3.78 13.44
CA ALA A 195 -13.09 3.19 14.00
C ALA A 195 -13.39 3.70 15.42
N MET A 196 -12.36 3.83 16.27
CA MET A 196 -12.52 4.35 17.65
C MET A 196 -12.91 5.83 17.62
N CYS A 197 -12.24 6.65 16.82
CA CYS A 197 -12.61 8.06 16.66
C CYS A 197 -14.08 8.22 16.23
N ARG A 198 -14.52 7.43 15.24
CA ARG A 198 -15.92 7.46 14.79
C ARG A 198 -16.88 7.04 15.90
N LYS A 199 -16.64 5.89 16.55
CA LYS A 199 -17.52 5.37 17.62
C LYS A 199 -17.65 6.37 18.77
N ILE A 200 -16.55 7.05 19.15
CA ILE A 200 -16.59 8.08 20.19
C ILE A 200 -17.37 9.31 19.73
N ALA A 201 -17.16 9.76 18.49
CA ALA A 201 -17.85 10.94 17.94
C ALA A 201 -19.36 10.72 17.77
N GLU A 202 -19.78 9.49 17.49
CA GLU A 202 -21.20 9.12 17.32
C GLU A 202 -21.89 8.74 18.62
N ALA A 203 -21.15 8.47 19.71
CA ALA A 203 -21.73 8.09 20.99
C ALA A 203 -22.38 9.30 21.67
N GLU A 204 -23.52 9.05 22.35
CA GLU A 204 -24.14 10.04 23.25
C GLU A 204 -23.24 10.27 24.47
N ASP A 205 -23.38 11.45 25.11
CA ASP A 205 -22.63 11.76 26.32
C ASP A 205 -22.97 10.74 27.45
N GLY A 206 -21.95 10.09 28.00
CA GLY A 206 -22.08 8.98 28.94
C GLY A 206 -22.52 7.65 28.33
N GLY A 207 -22.55 7.55 26.98
CA GLY A 207 -22.88 6.33 26.25
C GLY A 207 -21.79 5.26 26.30
N ILE A 208 -22.11 4.08 25.76
CA ILE A 208 -21.20 2.91 25.70
C ILE A 208 -20.75 2.72 24.26
N ILE A 209 -19.45 2.54 24.05
CA ILE A 209 -18.87 2.12 22.77
C ILE A 209 -18.43 0.65 22.86
N GLU A 210 -18.69 -0.11 21.80
CA GLU A 210 -18.23 -1.48 21.67
C GLU A 210 -16.79 -1.52 21.15
N VAL A 211 -15.91 -2.21 21.87
CA VAL A 211 -14.52 -2.49 21.48
C VAL A 211 -14.36 -3.99 21.34
N TRP A 212 -13.82 -4.45 20.22
CA TRP A 212 -13.60 -5.87 19.99
C TRP A 212 -12.33 -6.35 20.70
N GLY A 213 -12.41 -7.56 21.26
CA GLY A 213 -11.32 -8.19 22.01
C GLY A 213 -11.29 -7.77 23.47
N ASP A 214 -10.29 -8.22 24.18
CA ASP A 214 -10.08 -8.01 25.61
C ASP A 214 -9.08 -6.88 25.93
N GLY A 215 -8.53 -6.23 24.89
CA GLY A 215 -7.54 -5.17 25.02
C GLY A 215 -6.10 -5.65 25.19
N SER A 216 -5.82 -6.95 25.16
CA SER A 216 -4.45 -7.50 25.27
C SER A 216 -3.62 -7.33 24.00
N ALA A 217 -4.26 -7.23 22.82
CA ALA A 217 -3.58 -7.15 21.56
C ALA A 217 -2.81 -5.83 21.38
N MET A 218 -1.50 -5.90 21.24
CA MET A 218 -0.64 -4.76 20.90
C MET A 218 -0.50 -4.60 19.38
N ARG A 219 -0.46 -3.34 18.92
CA ARG A 219 -0.27 -3.02 17.50
C ARG A 219 0.56 -1.75 17.38
N ALA A 220 1.51 -1.76 16.44
CA ALA A 220 2.22 -0.55 16.05
C ALA A 220 1.37 0.28 15.07
N TYR A 221 1.39 1.59 15.25
CA TYR A 221 0.70 2.56 14.40
C TYR A 221 1.67 3.64 13.94
N THR A 222 1.69 3.91 12.64
CA THR A 222 2.52 4.95 12.04
C THR A 222 1.62 6.07 11.52
N PHE A 223 1.89 7.31 11.91
CA PHE A 223 1.19 8.47 11.37
C PHE A 223 1.52 8.65 9.90
N ILE A 224 0.56 9.13 9.10
CA ILE A 224 0.70 9.20 7.65
C ILE A 224 1.92 10.00 7.18
N ASP A 225 2.23 11.12 7.80
CA ASP A 225 3.39 11.92 7.39
C ASP A 225 4.70 11.19 7.64
N ASP A 226 4.83 10.47 8.77
CA ASP A 226 6.00 9.64 9.07
C ASP A 226 6.11 8.45 8.10
N MET A 227 4.96 7.86 7.71
CA MET A 227 4.92 6.82 6.70
C MET A 227 5.45 7.33 5.35
N ILE A 228 5.03 8.52 4.94
CA ILE A 228 5.50 9.15 3.69
C ILE A 228 7.00 9.47 3.76
N GLU A 229 7.51 9.96 4.88
CA GLU A 229 8.95 10.15 5.07
C GLU A 229 9.71 8.82 4.90
N GLY A 230 9.25 7.76 5.56
CA GLY A 230 9.86 6.42 5.45
C GLY A 230 9.86 5.85 4.03
N ILE A 231 8.81 6.14 3.22
CA ILE A 231 8.75 5.71 1.81
C ILE A 231 9.84 6.41 0.97
N LEU A 232 10.19 7.65 1.29
CA LEU A 232 11.11 8.48 0.50
C LEU A 232 12.58 8.34 0.90
N MET A 233 12.88 7.71 2.04
CA MET A 233 14.25 7.39 2.49
C MET A 233 14.87 6.27 1.65
#